data_4644fdc2bf9378d17bde1f56d8228af1
#
_entry.id   4644fdc2bf9378d17bde1f56d8228af1
#
_cell.length_a   1.000
_cell.length_b   1.000
_cell.length_c   1.000
_cell.angle_alpha   90.00
_cell.angle_beta   90.00
_cell.angle_gamma   90.00
#
_symmetry.space_group_name_H-M   'P 1'
#
loop_
_entity.id
_entity.type
_entity.pdbx_description
1 polymer ?
#
loop_
_entity_poly.entity_id
_entity_poly.type
_entity_poly.pdbx_seq_one_letter_code
_entity_poly.pdbx_strand_id
1 'polypeptide(L)'
;MSSNLIKQAAEERQPWRGMELAASVYTLALLCIFPFVVHNKYFDILPTKYQAYAVLTCAALIFTVIYLIASGAAVRGIQSLRNGSWKGHLSVVDWSVLAFEAIIIISTLQSEFPYESFWGNEGRYTGLFTMSLYVFSYFFISRFLRWKNWYLDAFLGGGILACLWGITDYFRMDIFHFKERIASNADSFTSSFGNINTYTIYVAMVIAVAAALFVTSQSVWRSFYYYICFVIGMFAIIMGESDNAYLSLGILFALLPLYTFTKGQAVRRYAVLTATIFTIARCIEWINVTYADTVIGINSLFSFLAGHDKIMVMIGVSWALAAALYLLKFAVKKESKTVLLALRIGWGVLLAAAFAAVCWMLYDANFAGHQDRYQAIAKYIVFNDNWGTNRGFAWRISWENFKNFPLLHKIFGFGPDTFGIITTFNNYKEMSEIYHVTFDNAHNEYLHFLLTIGAAGLAAYLSFLVSAFVKMTGRAAKNPLILASLLAFACYCTQAVVNLSVPITAPFMWAFLAMGLAIVRAENKQKASEEISAEK
;
A
#
# COMPACT_ATOMS: atom_id res chain seq x y z
N MET A 1 45.28 13.99 1.70
CA MET A 1 44.72 12.67 1.42
C MET A 1 43.19 12.67 1.28
N SER A 2 42.44 13.50 2.01
CA SER A 2 40.98 13.63 1.90
C SER A 2 40.45 14.20 0.57
N SER A 3 41.19 15.14 -0.06
CA SER A 3 40.78 15.79 -1.30
C SER A 3 40.78 14.84 -2.52
N ASN A 4 41.69 13.87 -2.57
CA ASN A 4 41.76 12.91 -3.67
C ASN A 4 40.68 11.83 -3.55
N LEU A 5 40.32 11.43 -2.34
CA LEU A 5 39.20 10.50 -2.12
C LEU A 5 37.86 11.13 -2.43
N ILE A 6 37.69 12.42 -2.12
CA ILE A 6 36.49 13.19 -2.50
C ILE A 6 36.41 13.36 -4.01
N LYS A 7 37.54 13.63 -4.68
CA LYS A 7 37.59 13.68 -6.15
C LYS A 7 37.30 12.34 -6.79
N GLN A 8 37.89 11.25 -6.30
CA GLN A 8 37.67 9.90 -6.81
C GLN A 8 36.19 9.47 -6.61
N ALA A 9 35.59 9.75 -5.45
CA ALA A 9 34.17 9.51 -5.19
C ALA A 9 33.25 10.42 -6.01
N ALA A 10 33.71 11.62 -6.39
CA ALA A 10 33.00 12.52 -7.28
C ALA A 10 33.10 12.07 -8.75
N GLU A 11 34.26 11.58 -9.17
CA GLU A 11 34.49 11.01 -10.50
C GLU A 11 33.74 9.69 -10.72
N GLU A 12 33.63 8.84 -9.72
CA GLU A 12 32.80 7.63 -9.74
C GLU A 12 31.28 7.95 -9.74
N ARG A 13 30.86 9.12 -9.25
CA ARG A 13 29.46 9.55 -9.24
C ARG A 13 28.99 10.23 -10.53
N GLN A 14 29.88 10.86 -11.28
CA GLN A 14 29.51 11.56 -12.52
C GLN A 14 28.73 10.69 -13.50
N PRO A 15 29.08 9.40 -13.73
CA PRO A 15 28.38 8.59 -14.73
C PRO A 15 26.94 8.24 -14.36
N TRP A 16 26.46 8.45 -13.12
CA TRP A 16 25.11 8.07 -12.71
C TRP A 16 24.15 9.24 -12.45
N ARG A 17 24.64 10.48 -12.57
CA ARG A 17 23.84 11.69 -12.27
C ARG A 17 22.57 11.79 -13.13
N GLY A 18 22.65 11.41 -14.41
CA GLY A 18 21.49 11.38 -15.30
C GLY A 18 20.43 10.36 -14.85
N MET A 19 20.87 9.16 -14.41
CA MET A 19 19.97 8.14 -13.89
C MET A 19 19.32 8.56 -12.58
N GLU A 20 20.07 9.22 -11.68
CA GLU A 20 19.54 9.75 -10.42
C GLU A 20 18.45 10.80 -10.66
N LEU A 21 18.68 11.70 -11.65
CA LEU A 21 17.70 12.71 -12.05
C LEU A 21 16.45 12.06 -12.67
N ALA A 22 16.64 11.13 -13.60
CA ALA A 22 15.54 10.42 -14.26
C ALA A 22 14.70 9.61 -13.26
N ALA A 23 15.33 8.91 -12.31
CA ALA A 23 14.62 8.21 -11.26
C ALA A 23 13.84 9.16 -10.34
N SER A 24 14.38 10.37 -10.06
CA SER A 24 13.69 11.38 -9.27
C SER A 24 12.47 11.94 -10.01
N VAL A 25 12.61 12.26 -11.30
CA VAL A 25 11.49 12.74 -12.14
C VAL A 25 10.42 11.67 -12.29
N TYR A 26 10.82 10.43 -12.57
CA TYR A 26 9.91 9.29 -12.64
C TYR A 26 9.11 9.11 -11.35
N THR A 27 9.80 9.09 -10.21
CA THR A 27 9.15 8.90 -8.90
C THR A 27 8.17 10.04 -8.59
N LEU A 28 8.54 11.30 -8.85
CA LEU A 28 7.65 12.44 -8.64
C LEU A 28 6.47 12.45 -9.60
N ALA A 29 6.68 12.09 -10.87
CA ALA A 29 5.60 11.95 -11.84
C ALA A 29 4.59 10.87 -11.37
N LEU A 30 5.10 9.72 -10.89
CA LEU A 30 4.28 8.64 -10.39
C LEU A 30 3.51 9.03 -9.11
N LEU A 31 4.16 9.72 -8.16
CA LEU A 31 3.53 10.06 -6.89
C LEU A 31 2.60 11.27 -6.95
N CYS A 32 2.89 12.26 -7.82
CA CYS A 32 2.21 13.55 -7.79
C CYS A 32 1.34 13.83 -9.03
N ILE A 33 1.68 13.29 -10.21
CA ILE A 33 0.95 13.54 -11.46
C ILE A 33 0.02 12.38 -11.80
N PHE A 34 0.53 11.15 -11.72
CA PHE A 34 -0.22 9.93 -12.08
C PHE A 34 -1.58 9.79 -11.36
N PRO A 35 -1.74 10.19 -10.07
CA PRO A 35 -3.06 10.18 -9.42
C PRO A 35 -4.15 10.93 -10.19
N PHE A 36 -3.78 11.97 -10.94
CA PHE A 36 -4.72 12.87 -11.61
C PHE A 36 -4.86 12.62 -13.12
N VAL A 37 -4.18 11.60 -13.65
CA VAL A 37 -4.33 11.23 -15.07
C VAL A 37 -5.70 10.60 -15.28
N VAL A 38 -6.56 11.29 -16.02
CA VAL A 38 -7.90 10.87 -16.40
C VAL A 38 -8.15 11.28 -17.85
N HIS A 39 -9.07 10.58 -18.56
CA HIS A 39 -9.40 10.88 -19.96
C HIS A 39 -10.92 11.00 -20.12
N ASN A 40 -11.66 9.90 -20.18
CA ASN A 40 -13.11 9.92 -20.37
C ASN A 40 -13.86 9.70 -19.05
N LYS A 41 -13.62 10.58 -18.07
CA LYS A 41 -14.27 10.54 -16.75
C LYS A 41 -14.04 9.16 -16.08
N TYR A 42 -15.10 8.48 -15.64
CA TYR A 42 -15.00 7.15 -15.02
C TYR A 42 -15.09 5.97 -16.01
N PHE A 43 -15.44 6.23 -17.29
CA PHE A 43 -15.70 5.16 -18.26
C PHE A 43 -14.44 4.40 -18.70
N ASP A 44 -13.30 5.06 -18.70
CA ASP A 44 -12.03 4.46 -19.13
C ASP A 44 -10.89 4.67 -18.12
N ILE A 45 -11.22 4.89 -16.85
CA ILE A 45 -10.23 5.29 -15.84
C ILE A 45 -9.13 4.23 -15.66
N LEU A 46 -9.47 2.95 -15.72
CA LEU A 46 -8.50 1.87 -15.57
C LEU A 46 -7.62 1.73 -16.82
N PRO A 47 -8.15 1.64 -18.06
CA PRO A 47 -7.33 1.70 -19.27
C PRO A 47 -6.42 2.93 -19.33
N THR A 48 -6.95 4.11 -19.01
CA THR A 48 -6.17 5.36 -18.99
C THR A 48 -5.02 5.31 -18.00
N LYS A 49 -5.26 4.85 -16.76
CA LYS A 49 -4.19 4.69 -15.75
C LYS A 49 -3.17 3.64 -16.18
N TYR A 50 -3.61 2.50 -16.71
CA TYR A 50 -2.71 1.49 -17.26
C TYR A 50 -1.81 2.06 -18.34
N GLN A 51 -2.38 2.72 -19.35
CA GLN A 51 -1.62 3.34 -20.44
C GLN A 51 -0.64 4.41 -19.93
N ALA A 52 -1.10 5.29 -19.05
CA ALA A 52 -0.25 6.32 -18.46
C ALA A 52 0.94 5.73 -17.69
N TYR A 53 0.71 4.68 -16.89
CA TYR A 53 1.77 3.98 -16.18
C TYR A 53 2.73 3.29 -17.15
N ALA A 54 2.20 2.59 -18.16
CA ALA A 54 2.99 1.92 -19.17
C ALA A 54 3.86 2.89 -19.94
N VAL A 55 3.31 4.00 -20.43
CA VAL A 55 4.06 5.04 -21.16
C VAL A 55 5.15 5.65 -20.29
N LEU A 56 4.83 6.05 -19.06
CA LEU A 56 5.80 6.63 -18.11
C LEU A 56 6.96 5.65 -17.84
N THR A 57 6.64 4.38 -17.62
CA THR A 57 7.63 3.37 -17.24
C THR A 57 8.45 2.90 -18.45
N CYS A 58 7.84 2.72 -19.62
CA CYS A 58 8.55 2.41 -20.86
C CYS A 58 9.50 3.55 -21.27
N ALA A 59 9.08 4.81 -21.10
CA ALA A 59 9.97 5.95 -21.35
C ALA A 59 11.20 5.92 -20.42
N ALA A 60 11.01 5.62 -19.13
CA ALA A 60 12.11 5.45 -18.18
C ALA A 60 13.00 4.24 -18.54
N LEU A 61 12.43 3.14 -19.00
CA LEU A 61 13.17 1.95 -19.47
C LEU A 61 14.02 2.30 -20.69
N ILE A 62 13.43 2.92 -21.72
CA ILE A 62 14.12 3.32 -22.94
C ILE A 62 15.26 4.28 -22.59
N PHE A 63 15.00 5.31 -21.76
CA PHE A 63 16.03 6.21 -21.26
C PHE A 63 17.17 5.45 -20.57
N THR A 64 16.82 4.48 -19.71
CA THR A 64 17.80 3.65 -19.00
C THR A 64 18.70 2.89 -19.98
N VAL A 65 18.12 2.24 -20.98
CA VAL A 65 18.87 1.47 -21.98
C VAL A 65 19.81 2.38 -22.77
N ILE A 66 19.30 3.49 -23.29
CA ILE A 66 20.11 4.49 -24.02
C ILE A 66 21.26 5.01 -23.16
N TYR A 67 20.97 5.36 -21.90
CA TYR A 67 21.97 5.88 -20.98
C TYR A 67 23.07 4.86 -20.64
N LEU A 68 22.70 3.58 -20.42
CA LEU A 68 23.65 2.52 -20.14
C LEU A 68 24.58 2.25 -21.34
N ILE A 69 24.04 2.33 -22.55
CA ILE A 69 24.83 2.18 -23.79
C ILE A 69 25.77 3.40 -23.95
N ALA A 70 25.24 4.61 -23.89
CA ALA A 70 26.00 5.85 -24.11
C ALA A 70 27.12 6.08 -23.07
N SER A 71 26.89 5.66 -21.81
CA SER A 71 27.89 5.78 -20.72
C SER A 71 28.91 4.62 -20.68
N GLY A 72 28.80 3.63 -21.56
CA GLY A 72 29.61 2.40 -21.53
C GLY A 72 29.32 1.50 -20.31
N ALA A 73 28.29 1.81 -19.50
CA ALA A 73 27.95 1.03 -18.33
C ALA A 73 27.38 -0.34 -18.72
N ALA A 74 26.76 -0.47 -19.89
CA ALA A 74 26.33 -1.75 -20.44
C ALA A 74 27.48 -2.75 -20.58
N VAL A 75 28.61 -2.31 -21.12
CA VAL A 75 29.82 -3.16 -21.28
C VAL A 75 30.35 -3.60 -19.92
N ARG A 76 30.45 -2.68 -18.96
CA ARG A 76 30.87 -3.01 -17.59
C ARG A 76 29.90 -3.99 -16.91
N GLY A 77 28.59 -3.83 -17.16
CA GLY A 77 27.55 -4.76 -16.69
C GLY A 77 27.73 -6.17 -17.25
N ILE A 78 27.96 -6.30 -18.55
CA ILE A 78 28.21 -7.59 -19.21
C ILE A 78 29.50 -8.25 -18.65
N GLN A 79 30.55 -7.48 -18.44
CA GLN A 79 31.77 -7.98 -17.80
C GLN A 79 31.52 -8.48 -16.37
N SER A 80 30.72 -7.73 -15.60
CA SER A 80 30.31 -8.11 -14.25
C SER A 80 29.49 -9.42 -14.25
N LEU A 81 28.62 -9.60 -15.24
CA LEU A 81 27.87 -10.85 -15.43
C LEU A 81 28.83 -12.03 -15.72
N ARG A 82 29.79 -11.85 -16.61
CA ARG A 82 30.78 -12.88 -16.98
C ARG A 82 31.64 -13.28 -15.77
N ASN A 83 32.09 -12.32 -14.99
CA ASN A 83 32.98 -12.54 -13.86
C ASN A 83 32.23 -12.93 -12.56
N GLY A 84 30.91 -13.01 -12.58
CA GLY A 84 30.09 -13.35 -11.43
C GLY A 84 30.05 -12.30 -10.30
N SER A 85 30.74 -11.14 -10.48
CA SER A 85 30.83 -10.09 -9.44
C SER A 85 29.48 -9.40 -9.13
N TRP A 86 28.52 -9.47 -10.05
CA TRP A 86 27.17 -8.93 -9.86
C TRP A 86 26.41 -9.55 -8.68
N LYS A 87 26.70 -10.84 -8.35
CA LYS A 87 26.01 -11.58 -7.27
C LYS A 87 26.15 -10.89 -5.91
N GLY A 88 27.31 -10.30 -5.62
CA GLY A 88 27.57 -9.55 -4.38
C GLY A 88 26.80 -8.23 -4.26
N HIS A 89 26.21 -7.73 -5.36
CA HIS A 89 25.45 -6.48 -5.37
C HIS A 89 23.93 -6.66 -5.20
N LEU A 90 23.44 -7.90 -5.21
CA LEU A 90 22.02 -8.22 -5.02
C LEU A 90 21.74 -8.59 -3.57
N SER A 91 20.69 -7.98 -3.02
CA SER A 91 20.14 -8.32 -1.70
C SER A 91 19.15 -9.49 -1.81
N VAL A 92 18.78 -10.08 -0.67
CA VAL A 92 17.71 -11.11 -0.62
C VAL A 92 16.42 -10.59 -1.26
N VAL A 93 16.09 -9.32 -1.05
CA VAL A 93 14.90 -8.70 -1.70
C VAL A 93 15.03 -8.71 -3.21
N ASP A 94 16.20 -8.36 -3.76
CA ASP A 94 16.43 -8.35 -5.21
C ASP A 94 16.29 -9.76 -5.80
N TRP A 95 16.81 -10.77 -5.12
CA TRP A 95 16.68 -12.17 -5.53
C TRP A 95 15.21 -12.64 -5.50
N SER A 96 14.44 -12.23 -4.49
CA SER A 96 13.01 -12.56 -4.41
C SER A 96 12.22 -11.90 -5.54
N VAL A 97 12.52 -10.64 -5.92
CA VAL A 97 11.90 -9.96 -7.07
C VAL A 97 12.26 -10.65 -8.38
N LEU A 98 13.53 -11.02 -8.57
CA LEU A 98 13.96 -11.74 -9.78
C LEU A 98 13.35 -13.15 -9.87
N ALA A 99 13.20 -13.84 -8.73
CA ALA A 99 12.50 -15.12 -8.68
C ALA A 99 11.01 -14.97 -9.04
N PHE A 100 10.35 -13.93 -8.53
CA PHE A 100 8.97 -13.60 -8.88
C PHE A 100 8.83 -13.36 -10.39
N GLU A 101 9.68 -12.52 -10.98
CA GLU A 101 9.67 -12.24 -12.42
C GLU A 101 9.92 -13.52 -13.24
N ALA A 102 10.90 -14.33 -12.87
CA ALA A 102 11.20 -15.58 -13.56
C ALA A 102 9.99 -16.55 -13.57
N ILE A 103 9.28 -16.65 -12.42
CA ILE A 103 8.10 -17.51 -12.31
C ILE A 103 6.94 -16.96 -13.16
N ILE A 104 6.72 -15.65 -13.18
CA ILE A 104 5.70 -15.03 -14.04
C ILE A 104 5.98 -15.31 -15.50
N ILE A 105 7.24 -15.21 -15.94
CA ILE A 105 7.65 -15.56 -17.30
C ILE A 105 7.36 -17.03 -17.60
N ILE A 106 7.74 -17.95 -16.69
CA ILE A 106 7.47 -19.39 -16.85
C ILE A 106 5.95 -19.64 -16.92
N SER A 107 5.19 -19.00 -16.03
CA SER A 107 3.73 -19.10 -15.99
C SER A 107 3.08 -18.63 -17.30
N THR A 108 3.58 -17.55 -17.89
CA THR A 108 3.10 -17.04 -19.18
C THR A 108 3.46 -17.95 -20.34
N LEU A 109 4.69 -18.47 -20.36
CA LEU A 109 5.16 -19.34 -21.46
C LEU A 109 4.45 -20.69 -21.51
N GLN A 110 4.00 -21.22 -20.36
CA GLN A 110 3.27 -22.48 -20.28
C GLN A 110 1.74 -22.29 -20.32
N SER A 111 1.26 -21.05 -20.40
CA SER A 111 -0.15 -20.73 -20.41
C SER A 111 -0.83 -21.17 -21.71
N GLU A 112 -2.04 -21.72 -21.58
CA GLU A 112 -2.93 -21.97 -22.72
C GLU A 112 -3.55 -20.69 -23.31
N PHE A 113 -3.41 -19.55 -22.58
CA PHE A 113 -3.93 -18.23 -22.92
C PHE A 113 -2.78 -17.21 -22.99
N PRO A 114 -1.87 -17.32 -23.99
CA PRO A 114 -0.64 -16.53 -24.02
C PRO A 114 -0.88 -15.02 -24.21
N TYR A 115 -1.93 -14.63 -24.93
CA TYR A 115 -2.27 -13.22 -25.15
C TYR A 115 -2.72 -12.56 -23.84
N GLU A 116 -3.70 -13.16 -23.15
CA GLU A 116 -4.24 -12.66 -21.89
C GLU A 116 -3.18 -12.71 -20.78
N SER A 117 -2.36 -13.76 -20.77
CA SER A 117 -1.26 -13.87 -19.79
C SER A 117 -0.19 -12.81 -20.00
N PHE A 118 0.04 -12.37 -21.23
CA PHE A 118 1.03 -11.33 -21.53
C PHE A 118 0.49 -9.93 -21.27
N TRP A 119 -0.68 -9.57 -21.83
CA TRP A 119 -1.24 -8.23 -21.73
C TRP A 119 -2.12 -8.01 -20.50
N GLY A 120 -2.69 -9.06 -19.94
CA GLY A 120 -3.74 -9.04 -18.95
C GLY A 120 -5.14 -9.04 -19.58
N ASN A 121 -6.12 -9.43 -18.79
CA ASN A 121 -7.52 -9.36 -19.19
C ASN A 121 -7.98 -7.91 -19.33
N GLU A 122 -8.84 -7.62 -20.29
CA GLU A 122 -9.46 -6.30 -20.44
C GLU A 122 -10.20 -5.90 -19.14
N GLY A 123 -9.93 -4.70 -18.66
CA GLY A 123 -10.47 -4.22 -17.39
C GLY A 123 -9.61 -4.54 -16.16
N ARG A 124 -8.48 -5.28 -16.28
CA ARG A 124 -7.54 -5.52 -15.17
C ARG A 124 -6.10 -5.19 -15.53
N TYR A 125 -5.63 -5.63 -16.70
CA TYR A 125 -4.31 -5.35 -17.26
C TYR A 125 -3.15 -5.76 -16.33
N THR A 126 -3.27 -6.94 -15.67
CA THR A 126 -2.27 -7.45 -14.73
C THR A 126 -1.47 -8.64 -15.27
N GLY A 127 -1.26 -8.66 -16.60
CA GLY A 127 -0.43 -9.64 -17.29
C GLY A 127 1.08 -9.44 -17.07
N LEU A 128 1.89 -10.32 -17.69
CA LEU A 128 3.35 -10.29 -17.62
C LEU A 128 3.93 -8.90 -17.93
N PHE A 129 3.42 -8.22 -18.96
CA PHE A 129 3.91 -6.90 -19.36
C PHE A 129 3.84 -5.90 -18.18
N THR A 130 2.69 -5.77 -17.54
CA THR A 130 2.51 -4.86 -16.42
C THR A 130 3.34 -5.27 -15.21
N MET A 131 3.42 -6.57 -14.90
CA MET A 131 4.22 -7.09 -13.79
C MET A 131 5.71 -6.80 -14.01
N SER A 132 6.23 -6.98 -15.24
CA SER A 132 7.60 -6.62 -15.59
C SER A 132 7.88 -5.12 -15.45
N LEU A 133 6.91 -4.26 -15.75
CA LEU A 133 7.03 -2.82 -15.50
C LEU A 133 7.11 -2.50 -14.00
N TYR A 134 6.39 -3.24 -13.13
CA TYR A 134 6.55 -3.08 -11.68
C TYR A 134 7.94 -3.50 -11.21
N VAL A 135 8.45 -4.62 -11.70
CA VAL A 135 9.81 -5.10 -11.40
C VAL A 135 10.87 -4.09 -11.89
N PHE A 136 10.71 -3.55 -13.10
CA PHE A 136 11.59 -2.47 -13.58
C PHE A 136 11.53 -1.25 -12.66
N SER A 137 10.33 -0.78 -12.29
CA SER A 137 10.16 0.36 -11.39
C SER A 137 10.84 0.14 -10.04
N TYR A 138 10.76 -1.06 -9.49
CA TYR A 138 11.46 -1.44 -8.27
C TYR A 138 12.98 -1.27 -8.40
N PHE A 139 13.58 -1.86 -9.45
CA PHE A 139 15.02 -1.74 -9.66
C PHE A 139 15.43 -0.29 -9.96
N PHE A 140 14.68 0.40 -10.80
CA PHE A 140 14.97 1.78 -11.20
C PHE A 140 14.97 2.73 -10.00
N ILE A 141 13.89 2.74 -9.21
CA ILE A 141 13.78 3.58 -8.02
C ILE A 141 14.80 3.14 -6.96
N SER A 142 14.84 1.87 -6.60
CA SER A 142 15.67 1.39 -5.49
C SER A 142 17.18 1.51 -5.74
N ARG A 143 17.63 1.61 -6.99
CA ARG A 143 19.05 1.74 -7.37
C ARG A 143 19.48 3.18 -7.63
N PHE A 144 18.62 3.97 -8.25
CA PHE A 144 19.00 5.27 -8.77
C PHE A 144 18.34 6.45 -8.05
N LEU A 145 17.25 6.25 -7.30
CA LEU A 145 16.60 7.35 -6.62
C LEU A 145 17.53 7.98 -5.58
N ARG A 146 17.85 9.24 -5.78
CA ARG A 146 18.51 10.07 -4.77
C ARG A 146 17.47 10.78 -3.94
N TRP A 147 17.24 10.28 -2.75
CA TRP A 147 16.17 10.72 -1.89
C TRP A 147 16.34 12.17 -1.41
N LYS A 148 15.24 12.91 -1.38
CA LYS A 148 15.10 14.23 -0.76
C LYS A 148 13.84 14.29 0.09
N ASN A 149 13.92 14.91 1.26
CA ASN A 149 12.83 14.94 2.24
C ASN A 149 11.53 15.53 1.69
N TRP A 150 11.60 16.48 0.77
CA TRP A 150 10.44 17.14 0.20
C TRP A 150 9.63 16.26 -0.78
N TYR A 151 10.12 15.09 -1.20
CA TYR A 151 9.36 14.18 -2.08
C TYR A 151 8.09 13.69 -1.42
N LEU A 152 8.14 13.36 -0.11
CA LEU A 152 6.94 13.00 0.64
C LEU A 152 6.05 14.22 0.93
N ASP A 153 6.63 15.41 1.10
CA ASP A 153 5.85 16.65 1.24
C ASP A 153 5.03 16.89 -0.04
N ALA A 154 5.64 16.70 -1.23
CA ALA A 154 4.97 16.81 -2.52
C ALA A 154 3.89 15.73 -2.72
N PHE A 155 4.20 14.46 -2.36
CA PHE A 155 3.22 13.38 -2.37
C PHE A 155 1.99 13.70 -1.51
N LEU A 156 2.20 14.22 -0.29
CA LEU A 156 1.11 14.62 0.58
C LEU A 156 0.30 15.78 -0.02
N GLY A 157 0.95 16.74 -0.67
CA GLY A 157 0.26 17.83 -1.36
C GLY A 157 -0.69 17.33 -2.46
N GLY A 158 -0.21 16.43 -3.32
CA GLY A 158 -1.07 15.74 -4.30
C GLY A 158 -2.16 14.89 -3.64
N GLY A 159 -1.77 14.15 -2.58
CA GLY A 159 -2.71 13.31 -1.83
C GLY A 159 -3.88 14.09 -1.24
N ILE A 160 -3.62 15.30 -0.68
CA ILE A 160 -4.69 16.17 -0.18
C ILE A 160 -5.67 16.57 -1.29
N LEU A 161 -5.17 16.92 -2.48
CA LEU A 161 -6.05 17.29 -3.60
C LEU A 161 -6.96 16.13 -4.00
N ALA A 162 -6.43 14.91 -4.06
CA ALA A 162 -7.23 13.72 -4.33
C ALA A 162 -8.25 13.42 -3.21
N CYS A 163 -7.85 13.63 -1.94
CA CYS A 163 -8.74 13.48 -0.78
C CYS A 163 -9.87 14.51 -0.81
N LEU A 164 -9.57 15.78 -1.07
CA LEU A 164 -10.58 16.84 -1.16
C LEU A 164 -11.57 16.57 -2.30
N TRP A 165 -11.09 16.10 -3.44
CA TRP A 165 -11.99 15.68 -4.53
C TRP A 165 -12.94 14.55 -4.07
N GLY A 166 -12.43 13.49 -3.43
CA GLY A 166 -13.29 12.43 -2.91
C GLY A 166 -14.27 12.90 -1.83
N ILE A 167 -13.88 13.87 -0.99
CA ILE A 167 -14.78 14.49 -0.02
C ILE A 167 -15.92 15.24 -0.73
N THR A 168 -15.66 15.97 -1.83
CA THR A 168 -16.72 16.64 -2.58
C THR A 168 -17.68 15.64 -3.24
N ASP A 169 -17.17 14.50 -3.69
CA ASP A 169 -18.03 13.41 -4.22
C ASP A 169 -18.96 12.83 -3.16
N TYR A 170 -18.50 12.74 -1.90
CA TYR A 170 -19.34 12.31 -0.78
C TYR A 170 -20.54 13.26 -0.54
N PHE A 171 -20.33 14.56 -0.74
CA PHE A 171 -21.40 15.57 -0.70
C PHE A 171 -22.21 15.66 -2.02
N ARG A 172 -22.04 14.71 -2.95
CA ARG A 172 -22.71 14.67 -4.26
C ARG A 172 -22.51 15.95 -5.10
N MET A 173 -21.40 16.66 -4.86
CA MET A 173 -21.16 17.93 -5.56
C MET A 173 -20.72 17.74 -7.01
N ASP A 174 -20.13 16.59 -7.37
CA ASP A 174 -19.62 16.22 -8.71
C ASP A 174 -18.99 17.41 -9.48
N ILE A 175 -18.03 18.10 -8.83
CA ILE A 175 -17.45 19.38 -9.29
C ILE A 175 -16.87 19.26 -10.72
N PHE A 176 -16.39 18.08 -11.10
CA PHE A 176 -15.81 17.83 -12.42
C PHE A 176 -16.79 17.16 -13.39
N HIS A 177 -18.05 17.00 -13.01
CA HIS A 177 -19.11 16.40 -13.83
C HIS A 177 -18.79 14.98 -14.31
N PHE A 178 -18.13 14.17 -13.47
CA PHE A 178 -17.72 12.80 -13.82
C PHE A 178 -18.87 11.80 -13.71
N LYS A 179 -19.91 12.11 -12.93
CA LYS A 179 -21.03 11.21 -12.63
C LYS A 179 -22.26 11.41 -13.50
N GLU A 180 -22.34 12.50 -14.30
CA GLU A 180 -23.53 12.90 -15.09
C GLU A 180 -24.10 11.80 -16.00
N ARG A 181 -23.25 10.91 -16.52
CA ARG A 181 -23.65 9.84 -17.45
C ARG A 181 -23.75 8.46 -16.80
N ILE A 182 -23.60 8.37 -15.48
CA ILE A 182 -23.66 7.11 -14.75
C ILE A 182 -25.09 6.93 -14.27
N ALA A 183 -25.83 5.99 -14.90
CA ALA A 183 -27.23 5.75 -14.59
C ALA A 183 -27.47 5.02 -13.27
N SER A 184 -26.52 4.17 -12.84
CA SER A 184 -26.62 3.38 -11.61
C SER A 184 -25.27 3.28 -10.92
N ASN A 185 -25.27 3.09 -9.59
CA ASN A 185 -24.06 2.93 -8.77
C ASN A 185 -23.07 4.12 -8.84
N ALA A 186 -23.53 5.34 -9.16
CA ALA A 186 -22.69 6.54 -9.21
C ALA A 186 -21.94 6.80 -7.90
N ASP A 187 -22.52 6.41 -6.77
CA ASP A 187 -21.91 6.56 -5.43
C ASP A 187 -20.72 5.61 -5.20
N SER A 188 -20.55 4.57 -6.02
CA SER A 188 -19.36 3.68 -5.99
C SER A 188 -18.12 4.27 -6.68
N PHE A 189 -18.25 5.43 -7.31
CA PHE A 189 -17.17 6.12 -8.01
C PHE A 189 -16.78 7.39 -7.27
N THR A 190 -15.47 7.60 -7.09
CA THR A 190 -14.97 8.74 -6.33
C THR A 190 -13.59 9.20 -6.79
N SER A 191 -13.34 10.50 -6.67
CA SER A 191 -12.07 11.16 -6.95
C SER A 191 -11.54 10.83 -8.36
N SER A 192 -10.25 10.93 -8.59
CA SER A 192 -9.57 10.53 -9.82
C SER A 192 -9.20 9.04 -9.87
N PHE A 193 -9.68 8.24 -8.93
CA PHE A 193 -9.39 6.80 -8.82
C PHE A 193 -10.53 5.90 -9.32
N GLY A 194 -11.70 6.47 -9.48
CA GLY A 194 -12.90 5.75 -9.89
C GLY A 194 -13.50 4.95 -8.74
N ASN A 195 -13.16 3.71 -8.58
CA ASN A 195 -13.77 2.86 -7.55
C ASN A 195 -13.35 3.24 -6.12
N ILE A 196 -14.31 3.21 -5.17
CA ILE A 196 -14.10 3.52 -3.75
C ILE A 196 -13.00 2.66 -3.10
N ASN A 197 -12.85 1.40 -3.49
CA ASN A 197 -11.83 0.52 -2.94
C ASN A 197 -10.41 0.93 -3.39
N THR A 198 -10.24 1.30 -4.66
CA THR A 198 -8.93 1.80 -5.16
C THR A 198 -8.59 3.17 -4.59
N TYR A 199 -9.58 4.03 -4.42
CA TYR A 199 -9.41 5.32 -3.76
C TYR A 199 -8.93 5.17 -2.31
N THR A 200 -9.60 4.34 -1.52
CA THR A 200 -9.26 4.18 -0.10
C THR A 200 -7.89 3.51 0.13
N ILE A 201 -7.40 2.65 -0.79
CA ILE A 201 -6.01 2.17 -0.77
C ILE A 201 -5.02 3.36 -0.87
N TYR A 202 -5.24 4.25 -1.84
CA TYR A 202 -4.38 5.41 -2.02
C TYR A 202 -4.43 6.35 -0.82
N VAL A 203 -5.63 6.66 -0.33
CA VAL A 203 -5.83 7.52 0.85
C VAL A 203 -5.18 6.91 2.11
N ALA A 204 -5.24 5.60 2.29
CA ALA A 204 -4.56 4.91 3.39
C ALA A 204 -3.04 5.11 3.35
N MET A 205 -2.43 5.10 2.16
CA MET A 205 -0.99 5.40 2.00
C MET A 205 -0.70 6.88 2.32
N VAL A 206 -1.57 7.82 1.93
CA VAL A 206 -1.46 9.25 2.30
C VAL A 206 -1.50 9.43 3.82
N ILE A 207 -2.47 8.79 4.49
CA ILE A 207 -2.60 8.84 5.95
C ILE A 207 -1.38 8.22 6.64
N ALA A 208 -0.87 7.09 6.13
CA ALA A 208 0.29 6.42 6.69
C ALA A 208 1.54 7.30 6.65
N VAL A 209 1.79 7.96 5.52
CA VAL A 209 2.90 8.90 5.37
C VAL A 209 2.70 10.11 6.29
N ALA A 210 1.50 10.71 6.31
CA ALA A 210 1.19 11.87 7.15
C ALA A 210 1.36 11.55 8.64
N ALA A 211 0.83 10.42 9.12
CA ALA A 211 0.94 9.98 10.51
C ALA A 211 2.39 9.73 10.92
N ALA A 212 3.16 8.99 10.09
CA ALA A 212 4.57 8.71 10.36
C ALA A 212 5.40 10.00 10.48
N LEU A 213 5.22 10.92 9.53
CA LEU A 213 5.93 12.19 9.50
C LEU A 213 5.47 13.13 10.61
N PHE A 214 4.18 13.18 10.93
CA PHE A 214 3.67 13.95 12.06
C PHE A 214 4.29 13.51 13.39
N VAL A 215 4.27 12.20 13.65
CA VAL A 215 4.76 11.65 14.94
C VAL A 215 6.27 11.87 15.10
N THR A 216 7.03 11.87 14.02
CA THR A 216 8.51 11.92 14.04
C THR A 216 9.12 13.29 13.78
N SER A 217 8.38 14.24 13.19
CA SER A 217 8.88 15.57 12.81
C SER A 217 9.38 16.38 14.02
N GLN A 218 10.48 17.14 13.80
CA GLN A 218 11.01 18.08 14.78
C GLN A 218 10.60 19.54 14.48
N SER A 219 10.17 19.83 13.26
CA SER A 219 9.72 21.16 12.84
C SER A 219 8.25 21.38 13.17
N VAL A 220 7.91 22.51 13.80
CA VAL A 220 6.53 22.88 14.13
C VAL A 220 5.68 23.04 12.87
N TRP A 221 6.19 23.78 11.87
CA TRP A 221 5.47 24.02 10.62
C TRP A 221 5.20 22.74 9.82
N ARG A 222 6.21 21.86 9.70
CA ARG A 222 6.02 20.57 9.07
C ARG A 222 5.06 19.68 9.86
N SER A 223 5.14 19.70 11.20
CA SER A 223 4.19 18.95 12.02
C SER A 223 2.76 19.41 11.81
N PHE A 224 2.54 20.73 11.73
CA PHE A 224 1.22 21.28 11.41
C PHE A 224 0.74 20.83 10.04
N TYR A 225 1.58 20.94 9.00
CA TYR A 225 1.26 20.45 7.66
C TYR A 225 0.88 18.97 7.65
N TYR A 226 1.68 18.11 8.26
CA TYR A 226 1.42 16.68 8.32
C TYR A 226 0.14 16.34 9.11
N TYR A 227 -0.15 17.11 10.15
CA TYR A 227 -1.38 16.94 10.91
C TYR A 227 -2.61 17.30 10.08
N ILE A 228 -2.57 18.39 9.32
CA ILE A 228 -3.66 18.77 8.40
C ILE A 228 -3.84 17.69 7.31
N CYS A 229 -2.74 17.17 6.74
CA CYS A 229 -2.81 16.06 5.80
C CYS A 229 -3.48 14.83 6.40
N PHE A 230 -3.15 14.50 7.66
CA PHE A 230 -3.76 13.40 8.38
C PHE A 230 -5.26 13.62 8.61
N VAL A 231 -5.67 14.80 9.05
CA VAL A 231 -7.08 15.15 9.29
C VAL A 231 -7.89 15.02 8.00
N ILE A 232 -7.44 15.66 6.91
CA ILE A 232 -8.12 15.58 5.60
C ILE A 232 -8.17 14.13 5.10
N GLY A 233 -7.05 13.39 5.19
CA GLY A 233 -7.00 11.98 4.84
C GLY A 233 -7.99 11.13 5.65
N MET A 234 -8.13 11.37 6.94
CA MET A 234 -9.09 10.65 7.79
C MET A 234 -10.54 10.95 7.43
N PHE A 235 -10.89 12.20 7.10
CA PHE A 235 -12.21 12.50 6.53
C PHE A 235 -12.41 11.74 5.22
N ALA A 236 -11.44 11.81 4.32
CA ALA A 236 -11.50 11.20 2.99
C ALA A 236 -11.65 9.68 3.02
N ILE A 237 -10.94 8.98 3.93
CA ILE A 237 -10.98 7.52 4.01
C ILE A 237 -12.29 7.00 4.58
N ILE A 238 -12.88 7.72 5.56
CA ILE A 238 -14.16 7.36 6.15
C ILE A 238 -15.29 7.67 5.14
N MET A 239 -15.29 8.85 4.53
CA MET A 239 -16.24 9.28 3.51
C MET A 239 -16.10 8.48 2.20
N GLY A 240 -15.00 7.76 1.99
CA GLY A 240 -14.80 6.84 0.87
C GLY A 240 -15.63 5.56 0.94
N GLU A 241 -16.39 5.32 2.02
CA GLU A 241 -17.38 4.26 2.23
C GLU A 241 -16.90 2.85 1.85
N SER A 242 -15.63 2.52 2.10
CA SER A 242 -15.05 1.20 1.85
C SER A 242 -14.64 0.53 3.15
N ASP A 243 -15.30 -0.57 3.51
CA ASP A 243 -14.94 -1.39 4.68
C ASP A 243 -13.49 -1.94 4.61
N ASN A 244 -12.93 -2.08 3.41
CA ASN A 244 -11.54 -2.53 3.20
C ASN A 244 -10.52 -1.58 3.83
N ALA A 245 -10.84 -0.29 3.96
CA ALA A 245 -9.98 0.73 4.53
C ALA A 245 -9.61 0.47 6.00
N TYR A 246 -10.49 -0.21 6.76
CA TYR A 246 -10.25 -0.50 8.18
C TYR A 246 -9.06 -1.40 8.42
N LEU A 247 -8.76 -2.31 7.48
CA LEU A 247 -7.57 -3.15 7.55
C LEU A 247 -6.29 -2.31 7.46
N SER A 248 -6.28 -1.33 6.55
CA SER A 248 -5.14 -0.40 6.42
C SER A 248 -4.97 0.47 7.66
N LEU A 249 -6.07 1.03 8.20
CA LEU A 249 -6.01 1.81 9.43
C LEU A 249 -5.58 0.94 10.62
N GLY A 250 -6.10 -0.28 10.72
CA GLY A 250 -5.72 -1.23 11.76
C GLY A 250 -4.21 -1.49 11.78
N ILE A 251 -3.61 -1.84 10.64
CA ILE A 251 -2.17 -2.10 10.57
C ILE A 251 -1.33 -0.84 10.80
N LEU A 252 -1.76 0.32 10.30
CA LEU A 252 -1.08 1.59 10.53
C LEU A 252 -0.97 1.90 12.02
N PHE A 253 -2.12 1.89 12.73
CA PHE A 253 -2.16 2.23 14.14
C PHE A 253 -1.56 1.13 15.03
N ALA A 254 -1.56 -0.12 14.58
CA ALA A 254 -0.85 -1.21 15.24
C ALA A 254 0.67 -1.07 15.16
N LEU A 255 1.21 -0.78 13.98
CA LEU A 255 2.66 -0.74 13.77
C LEU A 255 3.31 0.57 14.24
N LEU A 256 2.65 1.71 14.07
CA LEU A 256 3.24 3.03 14.34
C LEU A 256 3.85 3.14 15.75
N PRO A 257 3.20 2.71 16.87
CA PRO A 257 3.78 2.73 18.20
C PRO A 257 5.01 1.84 18.36
N LEU A 258 5.04 0.69 17.69
CA LEU A 258 6.17 -0.24 17.80
C LEU A 258 7.50 0.38 17.34
N TYR A 259 7.44 1.32 16.39
CA TYR A 259 8.63 2.01 15.89
C TYR A 259 8.87 3.36 16.57
N THR A 260 7.83 4.02 17.05
CA THR A 260 7.90 5.42 17.48
C THR A 260 7.91 5.62 18.98
N PHE A 261 7.43 4.67 19.79
CA PHE A 261 7.47 4.73 21.26
C PHE A 261 8.90 4.57 21.83
N THR A 262 9.85 5.16 21.12
CA THR A 262 11.24 5.37 21.55
C THR A 262 11.49 6.78 22.06
N LYS A 263 10.51 7.70 21.86
CA LYS A 263 10.56 9.11 22.24
C LYS A 263 9.20 9.53 22.83
N GLY A 264 9.19 10.22 23.93
CA GLY A 264 7.95 10.69 24.55
C GLY A 264 7.14 11.66 23.67
N GLN A 265 7.81 12.43 22.80
CA GLN A 265 7.13 13.25 21.79
C GLN A 265 6.23 12.39 20.88
N ALA A 266 6.71 11.23 20.48
CA ALA A 266 5.95 10.33 19.61
C ALA A 266 4.72 9.75 20.33
N VAL A 267 4.86 9.40 21.62
CA VAL A 267 3.73 8.93 22.45
C VAL A 267 2.66 10.01 22.53
N ARG A 268 3.04 11.25 22.83
CA ARG A 268 2.10 12.39 22.91
C ARG A 268 1.38 12.62 21.59
N ARG A 269 2.10 12.63 20.47
CA ARG A 269 1.52 12.86 19.16
C ARG A 269 0.63 11.70 18.69
N TYR A 270 1.00 10.47 19.04
CA TYR A 270 0.14 9.32 18.79
C TYR A 270 -1.21 9.44 19.53
N ALA A 271 -1.19 9.88 20.80
CA ALA A 271 -2.40 10.15 21.56
C ALA A 271 -3.28 11.23 20.88
N VAL A 272 -2.67 12.28 20.32
CA VAL A 272 -3.39 13.29 19.52
C VAL A 272 -4.02 12.67 18.28
N LEU A 273 -3.28 11.84 17.50
CA LEU A 273 -3.85 11.15 16.33
C LEU A 273 -5.07 10.30 16.72
N THR A 274 -4.96 9.53 17.81
CA THR A 274 -6.06 8.67 18.29
C THR A 274 -7.29 9.50 18.71
N ALA A 275 -7.09 10.59 19.45
CA ALA A 275 -8.19 11.49 19.83
C ALA A 275 -8.85 12.14 18.60
N THR A 276 -8.05 12.51 17.59
CA THR A 276 -8.52 13.08 16.33
C THR A 276 -9.42 12.10 15.56
N ILE A 277 -9.08 10.80 15.52
CA ILE A 277 -9.90 9.79 14.82
C ILE A 277 -11.30 9.73 15.41
N PHE A 278 -11.44 9.63 16.73
CA PHE A 278 -12.75 9.59 17.39
C PHE A 278 -13.53 10.88 17.14
N THR A 279 -12.86 12.02 17.16
CA THR A 279 -13.48 13.32 16.87
C THR A 279 -14.00 13.38 15.43
N ILE A 280 -13.19 12.97 14.45
CA ILE A 280 -13.59 12.94 13.04
C ILE A 280 -14.74 11.97 12.81
N ALA A 281 -14.69 10.76 13.40
CA ALA A 281 -15.78 9.79 13.31
C ALA A 281 -17.11 10.40 13.79
N ARG A 282 -17.09 11.10 14.91
CA ARG A 282 -18.29 11.79 15.43
C ARG A 282 -18.73 12.96 14.55
N CYS A 283 -17.78 13.74 14.01
CA CYS A 283 -18.09 14.83 13.08
C CYS A 283 -18.80 14.30 11.82
N ILE A 284 -18.32 13.20 11.27
CA ILE A 284 -18.90 12.60 10.05
C ILE A 284 -20.30 12.05 10.36
N GLU A 285 -20.50 11.42 11.51
CA GLU A 285 -21.84 10.97 11.91
C GLU A 285 -22.80 12.14 12.07
N TRP A 286 -22.36 13.24 12.67
CA TRP A 286 -23.15 14.46 12.73
C TRP A 286 -23.50 15.00 11.33
N ILE A 287 -22.56 14.96 10.38
CA ILE A 287 -22.80 15.33 8.97
C ILE A 287 -23.85 14.41 8.36
N ASN A 288 -23.73 13.10 8.55
CA ASN A 288 -24.68 12.12 8.02
C ASN A 288 -26.11 12.36 8.50
N VAL A 289 -26.28 12.64 9.78
CA VAL A 289 -27.61 12.88 10.37
C VAL A 289 -28.16 14.24 9.93
N THR A 290 -27.32 15.28 9.91
CA THR A 290 -27.77 16.66 9.63
C THR A 290 -28.04 16.89 8.14
N TYR A 291 -27.26 16.27 7.28
CA TYR A 291 -27.29 16.48 5.84
C TYR A 291 -27.66 15.19 5.06
N ALA A 292 -28.48 14.32 5.64
CA ALA A 292 -28.83 13.01 5.10
C ALA A 292 -29.28 13.03 3.63
N ASP A 293 -30.00 14.08 3.21
CA ASP A 293 -30.51 14.22 1.83
C ASP A 293 -29.42 14.64 0.82
N THR A 294 -28.29 15.20 1.29
CA THR A 294 -27.25 15.78 0.42
C THR A 294 -25.96 14.97 0.37
N VAL A 295 -25.78 14.00 1.28
CA VAL A 295 -24.59 13.16 1.34
C VAL A 295 -24.88 11.73 0.88
N ILE A 296 -23.84 10.98 0.54
CA ILE A 296 -23.95 9.56 0.21
C ILE A 296 -24.39 8.77 1.45
N GLY A 297 -23.92 9.17 2.62
CA GLY A 297 -24.14 8.46 3.87
C GLY A 297 -23.08 7.39 4.14
N ILE A 298 -22.96 6.95 5.39
CA ILE A 298 -22.01 5.90 5.81
C ILE A 298 -22.77 4.82 6.57
N ASN A 299 -22.69 3.59 6.06
CA ASN A 299 -23.26 2.39 6.67
C ASN A 299 -22.18 1.39 7.12
N SER A 300 -21.00 1.90 7.44
CA SER A 300 -19.80 1.14 7.73
C SER A 300 -19.60 0.93 9.24
N LEU A 301 -18.51 0.24 9.61
CA LEU A 301 -18.08 0.08 11.00
C LEU A 301 -17.94 1.43 11.74
N PHE A 302 -17.56 2.50 11.05
CA PHE A 302 -17.46 3.84 11.65
C PHE A 302 -18.81 4.40 12.08
N SER A 303 -19.87 4.19 11.30
CA SER A 303 -21.23 4.58 11.69
C SER A 303 -21.66 3.86 12.99
N PHE A 304 -21.41 2.55 13.05
CA PHE A 304 -21.66 1.78 14.28
C PHE A 304 -20.88 2.32 15.48
N LEU A 305 -19.60 2.62 15.33
CA LEU A 305 -18.78 3.16 16.41
C LEU A 305 -19.19 4.59 16.78
N ALA A 306 -19.46 5.44 15.80
CA ALA A 306 -19.77 6.85 15.97
C ALA A 306 -21.19 7.11 16.52
N GLY A 307 -22.15 6.28 16.14
CA GLY A 307 -23.54 6.34 16.62
C GLY A 307 -23.72 5.82 18.07
N HIS A 308 -22.70 5.17 18.62
CA HIS A 308 -22.78 4.64 19.97
C HIS A 308 -22.65 5.77 21.01
N ASP A 309 -23.52 5.80 22.02
CA ASP A 309 -23.53 6.84 23.08
C ASP A 309 -22.18 7.04 23.78
N LYS A 310 -21.35 6.02 23.80
CA LYS A 310 -20.01 6.06 24.43
C LYS A 310 -18.95 6.82 23.62
N ILE A 311 -19.22 7.19 22.37
CA ILE A 311 -18.21 7.89 21.53
C ILE A 311 -17.77 9.21 22.16
N MET A 312 -18.70 9.96 22.77
CA MET A 312 -18.38 11.24 23.44
C MET A 312 -17.46 11.03 24.64
N VAL A 313 -17.65 9.92 25.38
CA VAL A 313 -16.76 9.56 26.49
C VAL A 313 -15.37 9.19 25.93
N MET A 314 -15.30 8.43 24.83
CA MET A 314 -14.04 8.08 24.18
C MET A 314 -13.28 9.32 23.69
N ILE A 315 -13.97 10.31 23.11
CA ILE A 315 -13.40 11.59 22.71
C ILE A 315 -12.83 12.32 23.94
N GLY A 316 -13.65 12.48 25.00
CA GLY A 316 -13.24 13.17 26.21
C GLY A 316 -12.02 12.51 26.86
N VAL A 317 -12.05 11.19 27.04
CA VAL A 317 -10.94 10.42 27.65
C VAL A 317 -9.68 10.50 26.79
N SER A 318 -9.79 10.36 25.47
CA SER A 318 -8.60 10.40 24.61
C SER A 318 -7.95 11.79 24.54
N TRP A 319 -8.74 12.87 24.50
CA TRP A 319 -8.20 14.23 24.57
C TRP A 319 -7.65 14.55 25.97
N ALA A 320 -8.31 14.10 27.04
CA ALA A 320 -7.79 14.26 28.42
C ALA A 320 -6.45 13.52 28.58
N LEU A 321 -6.32 12.30 28.02
CA LEU A 321 -5.06 11.55 28.00
C LEU A 321 -3.98 12.29 27.22
N ALA A 322 -4.30 12.80 26.03
CA ALA A 322 -3.36 13.57 25.22
C ALA A 322 -2.90 14.83 26.00
N ALA A 323 -3.82 15.59 26.58
CA ALA A 323 -3.50 16.75 27.39
C ALA A 323 -2.64 16.41 28.61
N ALA A 324 -2.99 15.35 29.36
CA ALA A 324 -2.21 14.88 30.50
C ALA A 324 -0.78 14.53 30.12
N LEU A 325 -0.58 13.80 28.96
CA LEU A 325 0.75 13.48 28.46
C LEU A 325 1.57 14.71 28.04
N TYR A 326 0.91 15.78 27.55
CA TYR A 326 1.58 17.07 27.30
C TYR A 326 1.92 17.82 28.58
N LEU A 327 1.05 17.80 29.58
CA LEU A 327 1.31 18.43 30.89
C LEU A 327 2.44 17.71 31.65
N LEU A 328 2.46 16.39 31.61
CA LEU A 328 3.54 15.58 32.19
C LEU A 328 4.93 15.92 31.63
N LYS A 329 5.02 16.40 30.39
CA LYS A 329 6.29 16.88 29.82
C LYS A 329 6.91 18.02 30.66
N PHE A 330 6.09 18.88 31.26
CA PHE A 330 6.59 19.99 32.10
C PHE A 330 7.03 19.52 33.49
N ALA A 331 6.39 18.46 34.00
CA ALA A 331 6.72 17.88 35.29
C ALA A 331 7.95 16.94 35.24
N VAL A 332 8.10 16.18 34.13
CA VAL A 332 9.16 15.19 33.97
C VAL A 332 10.26 15.76 33.08
N LYS A 333 11.36 16.20 33.70
CA LYS A 333 12.52 16.82 33.01
C LYS A 333 13.27 15.85 32.08
N LYS A 334 13.26 14.54 32.37
CA LYS A 334 13.99 13.53 31.58
C LYS A 334 13.09 12.33 31.27
N GLU A 335 12.93 12.01 30.00
CA GLU A 335 12.18 10.84 29.56
C GLU A 335 12.89 9.55 29.99
N SER A 336 12.21 8.67 30.72
CA SER A 336 12.73 7.37 31.11
C SER A 336 12.69 6.39 29.96
N LYS A 337 13.85 5.90 29.53
CA LYS A 337 13.96 4.85 28.50
C LYS A 337 13.23 3.57 28.90
N THR A 338 13.24 3.25 30.20
CA THR A 338 12.54 2.08 30.76
C THR A 338 11.02 2.21 30.59
N VAL A 339 10.45 3.39 30.87
CA VAL A 339 9.03 3.63 30.68
C VAL A 339 8.64 3.54 29.20
N LEU A 340 9.42 4.13 28.30
CA LEU A 340 9.16 4.04 26.86
C LEU A 340 9.25 2.59 26.35
N LEU A 341 10.22 1.81 26.84
CA LEU A 341 10.33 0.40 26.52
C LEU A 341 9.14 -0.40 27.06
N ALA A 342 8.72 -0.14 28.30
CA ALA A 342 7.55 -0.79 28.91
C ALA A 342 6.27 -0.47 28.14
N LEU A 343 6.06 0.78 27.71
CA LEU A 343 4.92 1.17 26.85
C LEU A 343 4.94 0.42 25.50
N ARG A 344 6.11 0.30 24.90
CA ARG A 344 6.27 -0.41 23.63
C ARG A 344 6.01 -1.91 23.77
N ILE A 345 6.52 -2.55 24.83
CA ILE A 345 6.28 -3.98 25.12
C ILE A 345 4.78 -4.18 25.44
N GLY A 346 4.20 -3.33 26.31
CA GLY A 346 2.78 -3.38 26.65
C GLY A 346 1.89 -3.24 25.42
N TRP A 347 2.26 -2.35 24.48
CA TRP A 347 1.59 -2.24 23.19
C TRP A 347 1.68 -3.53 22.37
N GLY A 348 2.86 -4.15 22.29
CA GLY A 348 3.05 -5.43 21.59
C GLY A 348 2.21 -6.55 22.20
N VAL A 349 2.13 -6.62 23.55
CA VAL A 349 1.27 -7.60 24.25
C VAL A 349 -0.20 -7.35 23.95
N LEU A 350 -0.65 -6.07 23.96
CA LEU A 350 -2.01 -5.71 23.58
C LEU A 350 -2.35 -6.14 22.16
N LEU A 351 -1.45 -5.90 21.20
CA LEU A 351 -1.66 -6.34 19.82
C LEU A 351 -1.73 -7.87 19.69
N ALA A 352 -0.87 -8.60 20.40
CA ALA A 352 -0.89 -10.06 20.40
C ALA A 352 -2.21 -10.59 21.00
N ALA A 353 -2.68 -9.98 22.10
CA ALA A 353 -3.96 -10.33 22.72
C ALA A 353 -5.15 -10.02 21.79
N ALA A 354 -5.14 -8.84 21.13
CA ALA A 354 -6.18 -8.47 20.17
C ALA A 354 -6.20 -9.43 18.97
N PHE A 355 -5.02 -9.77 18.42
CA PHE A 355 -4.92 -10.74 17.34
C PHE A 355 -5.45 -12.14 17.75
N ALA A 356 -5.07 -12.61 18.94
CA ALA A 356 -5.57 -13.87 19.47
C ALA A 356 -7.10 -13.85 19.67
N ALA A 357 -7.66 -12.72 20.13
CA ALA A 357 -9.10 -12.55 20.27
C ALA A 357 -9.82 -12.59 18.92
N VAL A 358 -9.27 -11.94 17.88
CA VAL A 358 -9.83 -11.99 16.51
C VAL A 358 -9.77 -13.42 15.98
N CYS A 359 -8.64 -14.12 16.11
CA CYS A 359 -8.53 -15.53 15.70
C CYS A 359 -9.53 -16.42 16.43
N TRP A 360 -9.72 -16.18 17.72
CA TRP A 360 -10.72 -16.90 18.51
C TRP A 360 -12.15 -16.63 18.02
N MET A 361 -12.52 -15.37 17.79
CA MET A 361 -13.84 -15.01 17.26
C MET A 361 -14.10 -15.64 15.90
N LEU A 362 -13.11 -15.63 15.00
CA LEU A 362 -13.22 -16.27 13.69
C LEU A 362 -13.40 -17.79 13.82
N TYR A 363 -12.66 -18.44 14.72
CA TYR A 363 -12.82 -19.87 14.99
C TYR A 363 -14.20 -20.19 15.61
N ASP A 364 -14.60 -19.44 16.63
CA ASP A 364 -15.86 -19.67 17.36
C ASP A 364 -17.08 -19.46 16.44
N ALA A 365 -17.03 -18.44 15.58
CA ALA A 365 -18.11 -18.15 14.63
C ALA A 365 -18.20 -19.15 13.47
N ASN A 366 -17.07 -19.59 12.89
CA ASN A 366 -17.10 -20.35 11.63
C ASN A 366 -16.90 -21.86 11.80
N PHE A 367 -16.29 -22.31 12.91
CA PHE A 367 -15.99 -23.74 13.15
C PHE A 367 -16.65 -24.31 14.39
N ALA A 368 -16.89 -23.50 15.44
CA ALA A 368 -17.57 -23.95 16.65
C ALA A 368 -19.10 -23.78 16.58
N GLY A 369 -19.65 -23.18 15.54
CA GLY A 369 -21.09 -23.04 15.30
C GLY A 369 -21.80 -21.95 16.11
N HIS A 370 -21.06 -21.03 16.75
CA HIS A 370 -21.63 -20.00 17.62
C HIS A 370 -21.84 -18.65 16.88
N GLN A 371 -22.33 -18.67 15.65
CA GLN A 371 -22.57 -17.48 14.83
C GLN A 371 -23.49 -16.45 15.50
N ASP A 372 -24.49 -16.91 16.22
CA ASP A 372 -25.50 -16.08 16.89
C ASP A 372 -24.93 -15.12 17.94
N ARG A 373 -23.73 -15.43 18.49
CA ARG A 373 -23.05 -14.56 19.46
C ARG A 373 -22.56 -13.25 18.84
N TYR A 374 -22.40 -13.23 17.52
CA TYR A 374 -21.71 -12.16 16.80
C TYR A 374 -22.61 -11.38 15.84
N GLN A 375 -23.93 -11.38 16.03
CA GLN A 375 -24.89 -10.75 15.12
C GLN A 375 -24.53 -9.32 14.71
N ALA A 376 -24.09 -8.48 15.67
CA ALA A 376 -23.71 -7.09 15.41
C ALA A 376 -22.53 -6.90 14.44
N ILE A 377 -21.65 -7.89 14.34
CA ILE A 377 -20.44 -7.87 13.50
C ILE A 377 -20.36 -9.06 12.53
N ALA A 378 -21.47 -9.79 12.39
CA ALA A 378 -21.53 -11.01 11.60
C ALA A 378 -21.04 -10.78 10.15
N LYS A 379 -21.40 -9.65 9.53
CA LYS A 379 -20.96 -9.29 8.18
C LYS A 379 -19.43 -9.25 8.00
N TYR A 380 -18.67 -9.14 9.10
CA TYR A 380 -17.19 -9.09 9.06
C TYR A 380 -16.54 -10.42 9.39
N ILE A 381 -17.14 -11.24 10.28
CA ILE A 381 -16.48 -12.42 10.85
C ILE A 381 -17.12 -13.75 10.51
N VAL A 382 -18.35 -13.77 9.99
CA VAL A 382 -19.02 -15.00 9.54
C VAL A 382 -18.79 -15.19 8.05
N PHE A 383 -17.96 -16.18 7.68
CA PHE A 383 -17.63 -16.47 6.30
C PHE A 383 -18.68 -17.37 5.65
N ASN A 384 -19.32 -16.84 4.61
CA ASN A 384 -20.20 -17.56 3.71
C ASN A 384 -20.04 -16.98 2.29
N ASP A 385 -20.70 -17.54 1.31
CA ASP A 385 -20.58 -17.11 -0.08
C ASP A 385 -20.93 -15.62 -0.30
N ASN A 386 -21.84 -15.07 0.49
CA ASN A 386 -22.24 -13.66 0.39
C ASN A 386 -21.28 -12.69 1.14
N TRP A 387 -20.31 -13.23 1.89
CA TRP A 387 -19.38 -12.42 2.66
C TRP A 387 -18.64 -11.40 1.77
N GLY A 388 -18.54 -10.15 2.25
CA GLY A 388 -17.79 -9.10 1.58
C GLY A 388 -18.31 -8.77 0.17
N THR A 389 -19.63 -8.78 -0.05
CA THR A 389 -20.26 -8.57 -1.36
C THR A 389 -19.81 -9.65 -2.35
N ASN A 390 -20.12 -10.91 -2.00
CA ASN A 390 -19.84 -12.13 -2.77
C ASN A 390 -18.35 -12.51 -2.89
N ARG A 391 -17.45 -11.87 -2.13
CA ARG A 391 -16.03 -12.31 -2.07
C ARG A 391 -15.89 -13.71 -1.53
N GLY A 392 -16.74 -14.11 -0.54
CA GLY A 392 -16.74 -15.46 -0.01
C GLY A 392 -16.93 -16.51 -1.10
N PHE A 393 -17.88 -16.31 -2.01
CA PHE A 393 -18.05 -17.14 -3.19
C PHE A 393 -16.80 -17.18 -4.09
N ALA A 394 -16.26 -16.00 -4.44
CA ALA A 394 -15.07 -15.93 -5.25
C ALA A 394 -13.87 -16.67 -4.61
N TRP A 395 -13.73 -16.62 -3.27
CA TRP A 395 -12.67 -17.33 -2.55
C TRP A 395 -12.91 -18.85 -2.52
N ARG A 396 -14.18 -19.28 -2.34
CA ARG A 396 -14.54 -20.70 -2.38
C ARG A 396 -14.20 -21.32 -3.73
N ILE A 397 -14.71 -20.74 -4.83
CA ILE A 397 -14.41 -21.26 -6.18
C ILE A 397 -12.93 -21.18 -6.53
N SER A 398 -12.22 -20.16 -6.03
CA SER A 398 -10.76 -20.07 -6.20
C SER A 398 -10.06 -21.28 -5.59
N TRP A 399 -10.40 -21.61 -4.34
CA TRP A 399 -9.79 -22.73 -3.63
C TRP A 399 -10.17 -24.08 -4.24
N GLU A 400 -11.42 -24.25 -4.68
CA GLU A 400 -11.89 -25.45 -5.36
C GLU A 400 -11.17 -25.68 -6.67
N ASN A 401 -11.04 -24.64 -7.51
CA ASN A 401 -10.28 -24.71 -8.74
C ASN A 401 -8.83 -25.09 -8.48
N PHE A 402 -8.15 -24.40 -7.54
CA PHE A 402 -6.75 -24.69 -7.19
C PHE A 402 -6.55 -26.16 -6.75
N LYS A 403 -7.45 -26.71 -5.92
CA LYS A 403 -7.36 -28.11 -5.51
C LYS A 403 -7.42 -29.09 -6.69
N ASN A 404 -8.20 -28.77 -7.70
CA ASN A 404 -8.45 -29.62 -8.86
C ASN A 404 -7.42 -29.42 -9.99
N PHE A 405 -6.54 -28.40 -9.91
CA PHE A 405 -5.52 -28.17 -10.92
C PHE A 405 -4.55 -29.33 -11.08
N PRO A 406 -4.08 -29.64 -12.31
CA PRO A 406 -2.90 -30.46 -12.56
C PRO A 406 -1.68 -29.93 -11.81
N LEU A 407 -0.71 -30.80 -11.50
CA LEU A 407 0.46 -30.42 -10.70
C LEU A 407 1.22 -29.22 -11.27
N LEU A 408 1.39 -29.16 -12.57
CA LEU A 408 2.07 -28.05 -13.25
C LEU A 408 1.39 -26.72 -12.97
N HIS A 409 0.06 -26.67 -13.08
CA HIS A 409 -0.73 -25.47 -12.80
C HIS A 409 -0.88 -25.16 -11.30
N LYS A 410 -0.75 -26.15 -10.41
CA LYS A 410 -0.61 -25.88 -8.97
C LYS A 410 0.68 -25.14 -8.67
N ILE A 411 1.78 -25.45 -9.38
CA ILE A 411 3.09 -24.85 -9.16
C ILE A 411 3.19 -23.49 -9.84
N PHE A 412 2.80 -23.37 -11.11
CA PHE A 412 3.02 -22.18 -11.96
C PHE A 412 1.75 -21.45 -12.39
N GLY A 413 0.56 -21.92 -12.02
CA GLY A 413 -0.73 -21.32 -12.41
C GLY A 413 -1.08 -21.57 -13.88
N PHE A 414 -2.08 -20.85 -14.38
CA PHE A 414 -2.52 -20.89 -15.79
C PHE A 414 -2.03 -19.69 -16.61
N GLY A 415 -1.29 -18.80 -16.01
CA GLY A 415 -0.81 -17.54 -16.58
C GLY A 415 -1.36 -16.32 -15.83
N PRO A 416 -0.58 -15.23 -15.74
CA PRO A 416 -1.03 -13.99 -15.11
C PRO A 416 -2.39 -13.55 -15.66
N ASP A 417 -3.26 -13.07 -14.79
CA ASP A 417 -4.59 -12.50 -15.11
C ASP A 417 -5.61 -13.44 -15.81
N THR A 418 -5.38 -14.75 -15.78
CA THR A 418 -6.30 -15.75 -16.37
C THR A 418 -7.46 -16.15 -15.46
N PHE A 419 -7.63 -15.53 -14.29
CA PHE A 419 -8.64 -15.88 -13.30
C PHE A 419 -10.05 -15.94 -13.89
N GLY A 420 -10.49 -14.89 -14.58
CA GLY A 420 -11.82 -14.81 -15.17
C GLY A 420 -12.09 -15.90 -16.19
N ILE A 421 -11.06 -16.31 -16.94
CA ILE A 421 -11.17 -17.40 -17.92
C ILE A 421 -11.41 -18.72 -17.18
N ILE A 422 -10.57 -19.04 -16.18
CA ILE A 422 -10.66 -20.29 -15.40
C ILE A 422 -12.03 -20.42 -14.72
N THR A 423 -12.47 -19.36 -14.05
CA THR A 423 -13.74 -19.39 -13.32
C THR A 423 -14.94 -19.43 -14.25
N THR A 424 -14.87 -18.79 -15.41
CA THR A 424 -15.92 -18.89 -16.43
C THR A 424 -16.00 -20.30 -17.00
N PHE A 425 -14.89 -20.95 -17.29
CA PHE A 425 -14.94 -22.35 -17.76
C PHE A 425 -15.52 -23.31 -16.72
N ASN A 426 -15.15 -23.18 -15.47
CA ASN A 426 -15.48 -24.17 -14.44
C ASN A 426 -16.75 -23.84 -13.64
N ASN A 427 -17.10 -22.56 -13.49
CA ASN A 427 -18.14 -22.12 -12.56
C ASN A 427 -19.20 -21.21 -13.19
N TYR A 428 -19.24 -21.09 -14.55
CA TYR A 428 -20.17 -20.18 -15.24
C TYR A 428 -21.62 -20.34 -14.83
N LYS A 429 -22.11 -21.61 -14.77
CA LYS A 429 -23.50 -21.90 -14.42
C LYS A 429 -23.85 -21.35 -13.03
N GLU A 430 -23.02 -21.64 -12.04
CA GLU A 430 -23.22 -21.18 -10.66
C GLU A 430 -23.16 -19.63 -10.58
N MET A 431 -22.20 -19.01 -11.26
CA MET A 431 -22.07 -17.55 -11.31
C MET A 431 -23.29 -16.87 -11.98
N SER A 432 -23.76 -17.40 -13.10
CA SER A 432 -24.86 -16.81 -13.86
C SER A 432 -26.22 -17.04 -13.22
N GLU A 433 -26.50 -18.25 -12.69
CA GLU A 433 -27.80 -18.60 -12.11
C GLU A 433 -28.02 -18.00 -10.72
N ILE A 434 -26.98 -17.90 -9.88
CA ILE A 434 -27.10 -17.44 -8.49
C ILE A 434 -26.78 -15.96 -8.35
N TYR A 435 -25.69 -15.51 -9.00
CA TYR A 435 -25.16 -14.15 -8.80
C TYR A 435 -25.45 -13.19 -9.95
N HIS A 436 -25.89 -13.70 -11.12
CA HIS A 436 -26.13 -12.94 -12.34
C HIS A 436 -24.95 -12.07 -12.80
N VAL A 437 -23.72 -12.45 -12.43
CA VAL A 437 -22.45 -11.79 -12.76
C VAL A 437 -21.36 -12.83 -12.99
N THR A 438 -20.33 -12.45 -13.73
CA THR A 438 -19.09 -13.23 -13.85
C THR A 438 -18.02 -12.61 -12.98
N PHE A 439 -17.25 -13.43 -12.27
CA PHE A 439 -16.15 -12.99 -11.43
C PHE A 439 -14.84 -13.09 -12.23
N ASP A 440 -14.23 -11.96 -12.50
CA ASP A 440 -12.97 -11.84 -13.25
C ASP A 440 -11.74 -11.74 -12.33
N ASN A 441 -11.97 -11.69 -11.01
CA ASN A 441 -10.92 -11.58 -10.00
C ASN A 441 -11.38 -12.15 -8.64
N ALA A 442 -10.42 -12.66 -7.86
CA ALA A 442 -10.68 -13.19 -6.52
C ALA A 442 -11.02 -12.11 -5.48
N HIS A 443 -10.83 -10.82 -5.77
CA HIS A 443 -10.85 -9.74 -4.77
C HIS A 443 -9.99 -10.03 -3.54
N ASN A 444 -8.90 -10.75 -3.77
CA ASN A 444 -7.82 -11.06 -2.83
C ASN A 444 -6.58 -11.28 -3.70
N GLU A 445 -5.64 -10.34 -3.65
CA GLU A 445 -4.44 -10.34 -4.50
C GLU A 445 -3.62 -11.63 -4.34
N TYR A 446 -3.53 -12.14 -3.11
CA TYR A 446 -2.75 -13.35 -2.82
C TYR A 446 -3.41 -14.61 -3.37
N LEU A 447 -4.73 -14.72 -3.23
CA LEU A 447 -5.50 -15.84 -3.77
C LEU A 447 -5.56 -15.78 -5.30
N HIS A 448 -5.67 -14.57 -5.86
CA HIS A 448 -5.57 -14.35 -7.31
C HIS A 448 -4.22 -14.85 -7.86
N PHE A 449 -3.12 -14.51 -7.20
CA PHE A 449 -1.79 -15.01 -7.59
C PHE A 449 -1.65 -16.52 -7.42
N LEU A 450 -2.26 -17.11 -6.40
CA LEU A 450 -2.26 -18.56 -6.23
C LEU A 450 -2.86 -19.28 -7.43
N LEU A 451 -3.96 -18.77 -8.00
CA LEU A 451 -4.59 -19.37 -9.18
C LEU A 451 -3.82 -19.09 -10.47
N THR A 452 -3.40 -17.84 -10.63
CA THR A 452 -2.91 -17.35 -11.92
C THR A 452 -1.43 -17.65 -12.16
N ILE A 453 -0.58 -17.54 -11.13
CA ILE A 453 0.86 -17.81 -11.19
C ILE A 453 1.31 -18.94 -10.25
N GLY A 454 0.37 -19.64 -9.64
CA GLY A 454 0.59 -20.83 -8.85
C GLY A 454 1.24 -20.61 -7.49
N ALA A 455 1.46 -21.71 -6.76
CA ALA A 455 2.06 -21.68 -5.43
C ALA A 455 3.50 -21.14 -5.44
N ALA A 456 4.28 -21.42 -6.49
CA ALA A 456 5.64 -20.90 -6.61
C ALA A 456 5.65 -19.37 -6.82
N GLY A 457 4.73 -18.84 -7.65
CA GLY A 457 4.60 -17.40 -7.86
C GLY A 457 4.15 -16.67 -6.60
N LEU A 458 3.14 -17.20 -5.90
CA LEU A 458 2.72 -16.65 -4.61
C LEU A 458 3.85 -16.69 -3.58
N ALA A 459 4.59 -17.80 -3.47
CA ALA A 459 5.71 -17.92 -2.54
C ALA A 459 6.83 -16.91 -2.83
N ALA A 460 7.17 -16.70 -4.12
CA ALA A 460 8.15 -15.70 -4.52
C ALA A 460 7.68 -14.27 -4.22
N TYR A 461 6.40 -13.97 -4.49
CA TYR A 461 5.80 -12.68 -4.16
C TYR A 461 5.80 -12.41 -2.65
N LEU A 462 5.34 -13.36 -1.83
CA LEU A 462 5.37 -13.24 -0.38
C LEU A 462 6.81 -13.10 0.16
N SER A 463 7.77 -13.86 -0.40
CA SER A 463 9.19 -13.74 -0.05
C SER A 463 9.72 -12.33 -0.34
N PHE A 464 9.31 -11.74 -1.46
CA PHE A 464 9.62 -10.36 -1.82
C PHE A 464 9.04 -9.38 -0.79
N LEU A 465 7.73 -9.44 -0.51
CA LEU A 465 7.07 -8.54 0.44
C LEU A 465 7.67 -8.65 1.85
N VAL A 466 7.84 -9.87 2.35
CA VAL A 466 8.38 -10.14 3.70
C VAL A 466 9.83 -9.70 3.82
N SER A 467 10.68 -10.05 2.84
CA SER A 467 12.09 -9.65 2.88
C SER A 467 12.28 -8.13 2.83
N ALA A 468 11.45 -7.42 2.05
CA ALA A 468 11.44 -5.96 2.00
C ALA A 468 10.97 -5.36 3.33
N PHE A 469 9.89 -5.89 3.91
CA PHE A 469 9.38 -5.47 5.22
C PHE A 469 10.45 -5.62 6.31
N VAL A 470 11.07 -6.80 6.42
CA VAL A 470 12.13 -7.09 7.39
C VAL A 470 13.33 -6.15 7.20
N LYS A 471 13.72 -5.91 5.94
CA LYS A 471 14.86 -5.02 5.63
C LYS A 471 14.62 -3.58 6.05
N MET A 472 13.41 -3.06 5.86
CA MET A 472 13.03 -1.70 6.28
C MET A 472 12.81 -1.61 7.78
N THR A 473 12.20 -2.61 8.42
CA THR A 473 11.93 -2.66 9.86
C THR A 473 13.15 -2.37 10.71
N GLY A 474 14.30 -2.92 10.37
CA GLY A 474 15.55 -2.69 11.09
C GLY A 474 16.03 -1.24 11.15
N ARG A 475 15.48 -0.37 10.30
CA ARG A 475 15.86 1.05 10.16
C ARG A 475 14.71 2.02 10.42
N ALA A 476 13.46 1.58 10.36
CA ALA A 476 12.27 2.41 10.46
C ALA A 476 12.19 3.25 11.74
N ALA A 477 12.62 2.70 12.89
CA ALA A 477 12.64 3.44 14.15
C ALA A 477 13.64 4.63 14.18
N LYS A 478 14.63 4.62 13.28
CA LYS A 478 15.71 5.63 13.23
C LYS A 478 15.52 6.64 12.10
N ASN A 479 14.84 6.25 11.04
CA ASN A 479 14.66 7.07 9.84
C ASN A 479 13.17 7.26 9.54
N PRO A 480 12.62 8.48 9.70
CA PRO A 480 11.20 8.78 9.44
C PRO A 480 10.73 8.48 8.01
N LEU A 481 11.62 8.58 7.03
CA LEU A 481 11.29 8.35 5.63
C LEU A 481 11.13 6.85 5.33
N ILE A 482 11.99 6.02 5.94
CA ILE A 482 11.85 4.57 5.87
C ILE A 482 10.57 4.15 6.59
N LEU A 483 10.26 4.75 7.75
CA LEU A 483 9.03 4.48 8.49
C LEU A 483 7.80 4.83 7.66
N ALA A 484 7.77 6.01 7.04
CA ALA A 484 6.65 6.44 6.20
C ALA A 484 6.44 5.49 5.01
N SER A 485 7.53 5.13 4.33
CA SER A 485 7.50 4.17 3.21
C SER A 485 7.03 2.78 3.65
N LEU A 486 7.52 2.29 4.79
CA LEU A 486 7.14 1.00 5.37
C LEU A 486 5.65 0.94 5.72
N LEU A 487 5.13 1.99 6.35
CA LEU A 487 3.72 2.03 6.76
C LEU A 487 2.78 2.18 5.57
N ALA A 488 3.13 3.00 4.57
CA ALA A 488 2.36 3.09 3.33
C ALA A 488 2.31 1.74 2.59
N PHE A 489 3.45 1.06 2.47
CA PHE A 489 3.56 -0.28 1.93
C PHE A 489 2.72 -1.31 2.72
N ALA A 490 2.81 -1.30 4.07
CA ALA A 490 2.06 -2.21 4.92
C ALA A 490 0.54 -2.01 4.80
N CYS A 491 0.07 -0.75 4.70
CA CYS A 491 -1.34 -0.44 4.48
C CYS A 491 -1.87 -1.05 3.18
N TYR A 492 -1.11 -0.97 2.08
CA TYR A 492 -1.48 -1.61 0.83
C TYR A 492 -1.57 -3.13 0.99
N CYS A 493 -0.51 -3.77 1.49
CA CYS A 493 -0.45 -5.23 1.63
C CYS A 493 -1.59 -5.80 2.48
N THR A 494 -2.01 -5.08 3.51
CA THR A 494 -3.10 -5.53 4.39
C THR A 494 -4.46 -5.42 3.69
N GLN A 495 -4.68 -4.35 2.93
CA GLN A 495 -5.92 -4.17 2.17
C GLN A 495 -5.99 -5.13 0.96
N ALA A 496 -4.86 -5.53 0.39
CA ALA A 496 -4.75 -6.50 -0.70
C ALA A 496 -5.34 -7.88 -0.36
N VAL A 497 -5.51 -8.22 0.92
CA VAL A 497 -6.19 -9.45 1.38
C VAL A 497 -7.67 -9.47 0.95
N VAL A 498 -8.30 -8.31 0.83
CA VAL A 498 -9.72 -8.17 0.48
C VAL A 498 -9.93 -7.31 -0.78
N ASN A 499 -8.86 -7.10 -1.55
CA ASN A 499 -8.90 -6.26 -2.75
C ASN A 499 -8.01 -6.85 -3.85
N LEU A 500 -8.00 -6.21 -4.99
CA LEU A 500 -7.28 -6.67 -6.19
C LEU A 500 -6.09 -5.76 -6.52
N SER A 501 -5.07 -6.32 -7.15
CA SER A 501 -3.98 -5.57 -7.75
C SER A 501 -4.45 -4.97 -9.07
N VAL A 502 -4.30 -3.66 -9.23
CA VAL A 502 -4.62 -2.96 -10.48
C VAL A 502 -3.62 -1.84 -10.75
N PRO A 503 -3.40 -1.48 -12.03
CA PRO A 503 -2.48 -0.40 -12.40
C PRO A 503 -2.83 0.99 -11.86
N ILE A 504 -3.96 1.14 -11.17
CA ILE A 504 -4.35 2.37 -10.49
C ILE A 504 -3.57 2.57 -9.18
N THR A 505 -3.36 1.51 -8.40
CA THR A 505 -2.83 1.58 -7.03
C THR A 505 -1.56 0.79 -6.80
N ALA A 506 -1.36 -0.34 -7.48
CA ALA A 506 -0.16 -1.16 -7.34
C ALA A 506 1.15 -0.39 -7.60
N PRO A 507 1.23 0.55 -8.59
CA PRO A 507 2.43 1.35 -8.81
C PRO A 507 2.91 2.11 -7.56
N PHE A 508 1.99 2.60 -6.72
CA PHE A 508 2.36 3.30 -5.48
C PHE A 508 2.98 2.35 -4.46
N MET A 509 2.43 1.15 -4.31
CA MET A 509 2.99 0.13 -3.41
C MET A 509 4.45 -0.19 -3.80
N TRP A 510 4.69 -0.50 -5.08
CA TRP A 510 6.01 -0.79 -5.61
C TRP A 510 6.97 0.40 -5.44
N ALA A 511 6.48 1.63 -5.66
CA ALA A 511 7.27 2.84 -5.45
C ALA A 511 7.65 3.03 -3.99
N PHE A 512 6.71 2.97 -3.03
CA PHE A 512 7.01 3.14 -1.61
C PHE A 512 7.99 2.09 -1.10
N LEU A 513 7.81 0.83 -1.48
CA LEU A 513 8.73 -0.24 -1.14
C LEU A 513 10.14 0.06 -1.70
N ALA A 514 10.25 0.41 -2.99
CA ALA A 514 11.51 0.71 -3.64
C ALA A 514 12.20 1.96 -3.05
N MET A 515 11.42 3.00 -2.69
CA MET A 515 11.90 4.22 -2.03
C MET A 515 12.50 3.92 -0.65
N GLY A 516 11.78 3.15 0.18
CA GLY A 516 12.29 2.74 1.49
C GLY A 516 13.63 1.98 1.36
N LEU A 517 13.73 1.08 0.40
CA LEU A 517 14.95 0.32 0.14
C LEU A 517 16.08 1.16 -0.47
N ALA A 518 15.77 2.18 -1.28
CA ALA A 518 16.78 3.14 -1.77
C ALA A 518 17.48 3.86 -0.61
N ILE A 519 16.70 4.29 0.39
CA ILE A 519 17.24 4.94 1.60
C ILE A 519 18.10 3.97 2.41
N VAL A 520 17.61 2.73 2.63
CA VAL A 520 18.38 1.68 3.34
C VAL A 520 19.72 1.41 2.66
N ARG A 521 19.74 1.37 1.31
CA ARG A 521 20.98 1.19 0.54
C ARG A 521 21.93 2.37 0.67
N ALA A 522 21.41 3.59 0.64
CA ALA A 522 22.21 4.80 0.81
C ALA A 522 22.89 4.84 2.19
N GLU A 523 22.15 4.51 3.26
CA GLU A 523 22.71 4.42 4.62
C GLU A 523 23.77 3.32 4.76
N ASN A 524 23.61 2.17 4.10
CA ASN A 524 24.61 1.11 4.11
C ASN A 524 25.92 1.54 3.42
N LYS A 525 25.83 2.21 2.27
CA LYS A 525 27.00 2.74 1.56
C LYS A 525 27.75 3.78 2.38
N GLN A 526 27.01 4.66 3.06
CA GLN A 526 27.61 5.65 3.95
C GLN A 526 28.39 5.00 5.10
N LYS A 527 27.79 4.03 5.78
CA LYS A 527 28.46 3.31 6.88
C LYS A 527 29.72 2.60 6.42
N ALA A 528 29.66 1.87 5.30
CA ALA A 528 30.83 1.18 4.77
C ALA A 528 31.98 2.17 4.44
N SER A 529 31.65 3.37 3.92
CA SER A 529 32.66 4.39 3.66
C SER A 529 33.25 5.02 4.93
N GLU A 530 32.46 5.16 6.00
CA GLU A 530 32.92 5.62 7.32
C GLU A 530 33.85 4.59 8.00
N GLU A 531 33.51 3.30 7.93
CA GLU A 531 34.36 2.21 8.46
C GLU A 531 35.72 2.16 7.76
N ILE A 532 35.74 2.20 6.43
CA ILE A 532 37.01 2.25 5.65
C ILE A 532 37.84 3.51 5.99
N SER A 533 37.18 4.63 6.31
CA SER A 533 37.87 5.87 6.68
C SER A 533 38.41 5.83 8.12
N ALA A 534 37.81 5.03 9.01
CA ALA A 534 38.24 4.87 10.39
C ALA A 534 39.42 3.86 10.53
N GLU A 535 39.53 2.91 9.59
CA GLU A 535 40.63 1.92 9.54
C GLU A 535 41.91 2.49 8.88
N LYS A 536 41.82 3.63 8.21
CA LYS A 536 42.95 4.38 7.63
C LYS A 536 43.43 5.50 8.55
#